data_98e26d165f7661a4c73d5c83547ecd7d
#
_entry.id   98e26d165f7661a4c73d5c83547ecd7d
#
_cell.length_a   1.000
_cell.length_b   1.000
_cell.length_c   1.000
_cell.angle_alpha   90.00
_cell.angle_beta   90.00
_cell.angle_gamma   90.00
#
_symmetry.space_group_name_H-M   'P 1'
#
loop_
_entity.id
_entity.type
_entity.pdbx_description
1 polymer ?
#
loop_
_entity_poly.entity_id
_entity_poly.type
_entity_poly.pdbx_seq_one_letter_code
_entity_poly.pdbx_strand_id
1 'polypeptide(L)'
;ITVKNVSIYDVENVIVTDANAEIQAGDGYTVSADKHTATIAIIAAKSEIRIKALHTVTSEDILAGKVGNEANVKWKDGETTVGDDTTKLTPPNVTLNVTKTSDWEGKATGTKLKLGTKITYTITVKNAGNVPYTNVNFTDLLQNGTATVTGKIPTYGTLAVNEEKSFTVEYIVTEADLLKTAITNKVTAEADEIEYTYYEGETEKPGKATPNGEAEVTDRTDDAKASTISTKTTTSKPKNEKGYALGETITYEIKVTNDGNLTLTGVEVVDNLEGAEIKAGSGYDVVNGKAVIAELKPGQTVIVNVEYVVTEADILAGSVKNVATVKGNGPDDKDPDPKDPGTEDPTDKPKATLDIAKS
;
A
#
# COMPACT_ATOMS: atom_id res chain seq x y z
N ILE A 1 51.53 -12.59 -19.27
CA ILE A 1 52.73 -11.74 -19.49
C ILE A 1 53.87 -12.61 -19.95
N THR A 2 54.49 -12.30 -21.12
CA THR A 2 55.66 -13.05 -21.62
C THR A 2 56.90 -12.17 -21.48
N VAL A 3 57.85 -12.61 -20.67
CA VAL A 3 59.14 -11.93 -20.50
C VAL A 3 60.19 -12.71 -21.29
N LYS A 4 60.75 -12.08 -22.34
CA LYS A 4 61.68 -12.73 -23.27
C LYS A 4 63.07 -12.11 -23.16
N ASN A 5 64.05 -12.92 -22.89
CA ASN A 5 65.44 -12.52 -22.98
C ASN A 5 65.94 -12.64 -24.43
N VAL A 6 66.12 -11.51 -25.12
CA VAL A 6 66.60 -11.46 -26.49
C VAL A 6 68.12 -11.33 -26.60
N SER A 7 68.83 -11.20 -25.46
CA SER A 7 70.27 -11.09 -25.39
C SER A 7 70.98 -12.44 -25.61
N ILE A 8 72.29 -12.42 -25.75
CA ILE A 8 73.13 -13.62 -25.84
C ILE A 8 73.68 -14.02 -24.46
N TYR A 9 73.29 -13.31 -23.37
CA TYR A 9 73.66 -13.58 -22.00
C TYR A 9 72.39 -13.81 -21.16
N ASP A 10 72.56 -14.50 -20.04
CA ASP A 10 71.51 -14.67 -19.04
C ASP A 10 71.20 -13.34 -18.36
N VAL A 11 69.92 -13.12 -18.06
CA VAL A 11 69.43 -11.95 -17.27
C VAL A 11 68.96 -12.42 -15.91
N GLU A 12 69.53 -11.83 -14.87
CA GLU A 12 69.26 -12.19 -13.48
C GLU A 12 68.37 -11.17 -12.78
N ASN A 13 67.67 -11.62 -11.73
CA ASN A 13 66.88 -10.80 -10.84
C ASN A 13 65.83 -9.90 -11.57
N VAL A 14 65.06 -10.50 -12.42
CA VAL A 14 63.96 -9.81 -13.12
C VAL A 14 62.74 -9.75 -12.25
N ILE A 15 62.24 -8.54 -12.06
CA ILE A 15 61.02 -8.26 -11.29
C ILE A 15 59.93 -7.83 -12.24
N VAL A 16 58.76 -8.51 -12.20
CA VAL A 16 57.55 -8.16 -12.93
C VAL A 16 56.51 -7.72 -11.95
N THR A 17 55.96 -6.54 -12.09
CA THR A 17 54.87 -6.02 -11.25
C THR A 17 53.66 -5.73 -12.13
N ASP A 18 52.50 -6.12 -11.61
CA ASP A 18 51.20 -5.88 -12.21
C ASP A 18 50.28 -5.31 -11.12
N ALA A 19 49.87 -4.07 -11.23
CA ALA A 19 49.08 -3.38 -10.22
C ALA A 19 47.58 -3.75 -10.29
N ASN A 20 47.10 -4.18 -11.46
CA ASN A 20 45.71 -4.39 -11.76
C ASN A 20 45.30 -5.87 -11.80
N ALA A 21 46.28 -6.79 -11.82
CA ALA A 21 46.00 -8.23 -11.85
C ALA A 21 46.81 -9.00 -10.80
N GLU A 22 46.23 -10.06 -10.28
CA GLU A 22 46.90 -10.99 -9.38
C GLU A 22 47.77 -11.97 -10.19
N ILE A 23 49.05 -11.97 -9.94
CA ILE A 23 49.98 -12.92 -10.53
C ILE A 23 49.76 -14.30 -9.86
N GLN A 24 49.55 -15.30 -10.68
CA GLN A 24 49.35 -16.67 -10.25
C GLN A 24 50.68 -17.43 -10.11
N ALA A 25 50.72 -18.40 -9.20
CA ALA A 25 51.90 -19.27 -9.08
C ALA A 25 52.17 -20.00 -10.42
N GLY A 26 53.42 -20.18 -10.73
CA GLY A 26 53.87 -20.85 -11.98
C GLY A 26 55.37 -21.24 -11.94
N ASP A 27 55.81 -21.85 -13.01
CA ASP A 27 57.18 -22.31 -13.10
C ASP A 27 58.14 -21.20 -13.48
N GLY A 28 59.33 -21.21 -12.87
CA GLY A 28 60.42 -20.30 -13.20
C GLY A 28 60.37 -18.91 -12.51
N TYR A 29 59.39 -18.65 -11.63
CA TYR A 29 59.30 -17.44 -10.85
C TYR A 29 58.68 -17.66 -9.50
N THR A 30 58.89 -16.77 -8.55
CA THR A 30 58.24 -16.71 -7.24
C THR A 30 57.30 -15.50 -7.21
N VAL A 31 56.12 -15.66 -6.51
CA VAL A 31 55.13 -14.62 -6.38
C VAL A 31 55.16 -14.03 -4.98
N SER A 32 55.06 -12.71 -4.88
CA SER A 32 54.97 -11.98 -3.63
C SER A 32 53.69 -12.30 -2.86
N ALA A 33 53.68 -12.02 -1.53
CA ALA A 33 52.53 -12.29 -0.68
C ALA A 33 51.26 -11.49 -1.11
N ASP A 34 51.43 -10.30 -1.67
CA ASP A 34 50.35 -9.45 -2.21
C ASP A 34 49.91 -9.83 -3.61
N LYS A 35 50.57 -10.84 -4.22
CA LYS A 35 50.32 -11.38 -5.54
C LYS A 35 50.48 -10.37 -6.71
N HIS A 36 51.10 -9.22 -6.47
CA HIS A 36 51.28 -8.21 -7.52
C HIS A 36 52.71 -8.18 -8.07
N THR A 37 53.60 -9.01 -7.56
CA THR A 37 55.00 -9.06 -8.00
C THR A 37 55.45 -10.50 -8.25
N ALA A 38 56.03 -10.74 -9.39
CA ALA A 38 56.76 -11.96 -9.70
C ALA A 38 58.26 -11.66 -9.75
N THR A 39 59.07 -12.52 -9.09
CA THR A 39 60.53 -12.46 -9.16
C THR A 39 61.06 -13.67 -9.91
N ILE A 40 61.80 -13.43 -10.95
CA ILE A 40 62.47 -14.41 -11.82
C ILE A 40 63.94 -14.36 -11.50
N ALA A 41 64.51 -15.45 -10.98
CA ALA A 41 65.92 -15.50 -10.58
C ALA A 41 66.85 -15.34 -11.82
N ILE A 42 66.57 -16.09 -12.89
CA ILE A 42 67.37 -16.09 -14.10
C ILE A 42 66.48 -16.35 -15.32
N ILE A 43 66.62 -15.57 -16.39
CA ILE A 43 66.07 -15.88 -17.71
C ILE A 43 67.29 -16.18 -18.62
N ALA A 44 67.45 -17.43 -19.01
CA ALA A 44 68.57 -17.86 -19.86
C ALA A 44 68.57 -17.10 -21.20
N ALA A 45 69.79 -16.98 -21.82
CA ALA A 45 69.95 -16.36 -23.13
C ALA A 45 68.97 -16.93 -24.18
N LYS A 46 68.29 -16.08 -24.91
CA LYS A 46 67.32 -16.44 -25.95
C LYS A 46 66.10 -17.25 -25.50
N SER A 47 65.82 -17.29 -24.21
CA SER A 47 64.66 -17.97 -23.63
C SER A 47 63.55 -16.97 -23.19
N GLU A 48 62.38 -17.51 -22.82
CA GLU A 48 61.25 -16.74 -22.31
C GLU A 48 60.63 -17.41 -21.07
N ILE A 49 60.05 -16.60 -20.22
CA ILE A 49 59.22 -17.04 -19.10
C ILE A 49 57.80 -16.44 -19.28
N ARG A 50 56.79 -17.27 -19.06
CA ARG A 50 55.39 -16.86 -19.12
C ARG A 50 54.81 -16.78 -17.73
N ILE A 51 54.26 -15.61 -17.41
CA ILE A 51 53.59 -15.32 -16.13
C ILE A 51 52.11 -15.25 -16.40
N LYS A 52 51.33 -15.98 -15.64
CA LYS A 52 49.88 -15.91 -15.68
C LYS A 52 49.42 -14.87 -14.66
N ALA A 53 48.63 -13.92 -15.11
CA ALA A 53 47.96 -12.94 -14.28
C ALA A 53 46.43 -13.03 -14.45
N LEU A 54 45.68 -12.74 -13.40
CA LEU A 54 44.23 -12.79 -13.36
C LEU A 54 43.66 -11.47 -12.86
N HIS A 55 42.84 -10.82 -13.65
CA HIS A 55 42.07 -9.65 -13.26
C HIS A 55 40.60 -10.06 -13.06
N THR A 56 39.97 -9.61 -11.94
CA THR A 56 38.54 -9.76 -11.72
C THR A 56 37.85 -8.47 -12.11
N VAL A 57 36.97 -8.55 -13.09
CA VAL A 57 36.24 -7.38 -13.61
C VAL A 57 35.45 -6.72 -12.50
N THR A 58 35.66 -5.42 -12.31
CA THR A 58 35.01 -4.58 -11.30
C THR A 58 33.86 -3.78 -11.90
N SER A 59 33.09 -3.12 -11.04
CA SER A 59 32.06 -2.16 -11.50
C SER A 59 32.65 -0.98 -12.22
N GLU A 60 33.85 -0.52 -11.80
CA GLU A 60 34.60 0.55 -12.44
C GLU A 60 35.01 0.18 -13.86
N ASP A 61 35.47 -1.04 -14.07
CA ASP A 61 35.81 -1.54 -15.42
C ASP A 61 34.57 -1.57 -16.32
N ILE A 62 33.43 -2.03 -15.78
CA ILE A 62 32.17 -2.10 -16.51
C ILE A 62 31.73 -0.68 -16.93
N LEU A 63 31.82 0.28 -16.02
CA LEU A 63 31.47 1.67 -16.29
C LEU A 63 32.45 2.33 -17.28
N ALA A 64 33.73 1.96 -17.20
CA ALA A 64 34.75 2.40 -18.18
C ALA A 64 34.60 1.72 -19.55
N GLY A 65 33.82 0.63 -19.64
CA GLY A 65 33.61 -0.16 -20.85
C GLY A 65 34.80 -1.00 -21.30
N LYS A 66 35.83 -1.05 -20.48
CA LYS A 66 37.11 -1.75 -20.80
C LYS A 66 37.86 -2.15 -19.54
N VAL A 67 38.67 -3.19 -19.67
CA VAL A 67 39.78 -3.49 -18.76
C VAL A 67 41.09 -3.24 -19.51
N GLY A 68 41.88 -2.33 -18.99
CA GLY A 68 43.27 -2.14 -19.44
C GLY A 68 44.19 -2.79 -18.40
N ASN A 69 45.20 -3.52 -18.85
CA ASN A 69 46.21 -4.08 -17.97
C ASN A 69 47.64 -3.74 -18.43
N GLU A 70 48.45 -3.27 -17.49
CA GLU A 70 49.82 -2.85 -17.71
C GLU A 70 50.71 -3.56 -16.69
N ALA A 71 51.80 -4.16 -17.19
CA ALA A 71 52.83 -4.75 -16.35
C ALA A 71 54.15 -4.03 -16.51
N ASN A 72 54.84 -3.78 -15.41
CA ASN A 72 56.19 -3.23 -15.41
C ASN A 72 57.18 -4.37 -15.22
N VAL A 73 58.25 -4.37 -16.01
CA VAL A 73 59.36 -5.35 -15.95
C VAL A 73 60.64 -4.59 -15.68
N LYS A 74 61.32 -4.92 -14.57
CA LYS A 74 62.54 -4.33 -14.12
C LYS A 74 63.67 -5.37 -13.99
N TRP A 75 64.87 -5.04 -14.44
CA TRP A 75 66.09 -5.82 -14.29
C TRP A 75 67.26 -4.92 -13.97
N LYS A 76 68.42 -5.47 -13.73
CA LYS A 76 69.62 -4.74 -13.28
C LYS A 76 69.95 -3.50 -14.15
N ASP A 77 69.84 -3.63 -15.45
CA ASP A 77 70.31 -2.66 -16.44
C ASP A 77 69.18 -1.85 -17.12
N GLY A 78 67.93 -2.04 -16.66
CA GLY A 78 66.78 -1.33 -17.25
C GLY A 78 65.42 -1.65 -16.66
N GLU A 79 64.46 -0.94 -17.17
CA GLU A 79 63.05 -1.09 -16.86
C GLU A 79 62.22 -0.86 -18.15
N THR A 80 61.14 -1.59 -18.29
CA THR A 80 60.18 -1.38 -19.37
C THR A 80 58.78 -1.65 -18.89
N THR A 81 57.85 -0.89 -19.43
CA THR A 81 56.44 -1.13 -19.22
C THR A 81 55.90 -1.85 -20.44
N VAL A 82 55.15 -2.92 -20.20
CA VAL A 82 54.51 -3.68 -21.26
C VAL A 82 53.01 -3.62 -20.96
N GLY A 83 52.29 -3.18 -21.91
CA GLY A 83 50.87 -3.18 -21.72
C GLY A 83 50.15 -2.45 -22.79
N ASP A 84 48.95 -2.39 -22.58
CA ASP A 84 47.75 -1.98 -23.22
C ASP A 84 47.06 -3.10 -24.01
N ASP A 85 46.98 -4.28 -23.34
CA ASP A 85 46.01 -5.26 -23.79
C ASP A 85 44.64 -4.84 -23.21
N THR A 86 43.89 -4.10 -24.01
CA THR A 86 42.58 -3.58 -23.60
C THR A 86 41.46 -4.56 -24.01
N THR A 87 40.81 -5.14 -23.04
CA THR A 87 39.60 -5.96 -23.26
C THR A 87 38.37 -5.08 -23.17
N LYS A 88 37.59 -4.99 -24.25
CA LYS A 88 36.32 -4.26 -24.29
C LYS A 88 35.24 -5.05 -23.54
N LEU A 89 34.44 -4.32 -22.77
CA LEU A 89 33.35 -4.89 -21.99
C LEU A 89 31.99 -4.50 -22.57
N THR A 90 30.99 -5.30 -22.28
CA THR A 90 29.59 -4.95 -22.57
C THR A 90 29.09 -3.83 -21.67
N PRO A 91 28.14 -3.00 -22.11
CA PRO A 91 27.50 -2.00 -21.26
C PRO A 91 26.96 -2.58 -19.96
N PRO A 92 26.83 -1.74 -18.90
CA PRO A 92 26.28 -2.21 -17.64
C PRO A 92 24.83 -2.73 -17.80
N ASN A 93 24.50 -3.79 -17.08
CA ASN A 93 23.11 -4.19 -16.86
C ASN A 93 22.57 -3.35 -15.69
N VAL A 94 21.50 -2.58 -15.93
CA VAL A 94 20.92 -1.66 -14.97
C VAL A 94 19.51 -2.11 -14.55
N THR A 95 19.36 -3.33 -14.16
CA THR A 95 18.07 -3.90 -13.74
C THR A 95 17.80 -3.63 -12.26
N LEU A 96 16.74 -2.88 -11.95
CA LEU A 96 16.23 -2.66 -10.60
C LEU A 96 14.93 -3.46 -10.44
N ASN A 97 14.98 -4.56 -9.70
CA ASN A 97 13.80 -5.36 -9.42
C ASN A 97 13.05 -4.78 -8.22
N VAL A 98 11.75 -4.54 -8.39
CA VAL A 98 10.84 -4.10 -7.34
C VAL A 98 9.74 -5.11 -7.18
N THR A 99 9.42 -5.48 -5.96
CA THR A 99 8.26 -6.29 -5.62
C THR A 99 7.43 -5.60 -4.55
N LYS A 100 6.12 -5.83 -4.57
CA LYS A 100 5.18 -5.32 -3.59
C LYS A 100 4.18 -6.40 -3.25
N THR A 101 3.96 -6.62 -1.97
CA THR A 101 2.96 -7.56 -1.45
C THR A 101 2.12 -6.88 -0.38
N SER A 102 0.90 -7.36 -0.16
CA SER A 102 0.08 -6.97 0.99
C SER A 102 0.01 -8.11 2.00
N ASP A 103 -0.20 -7.78 3.28
CA ASP A 103 -0.48 -8.78 4.32
C ASP A 103 -1.88 -9.41 4.14
N TRP A 104 -2.63 -8.95 3.12
CA TRP A 104 -3.91 -9.49 2.69
C TRP A 104 -3.76 -10.53 1.56
N GLU A 105 -2.68 -10.48 0.82
CA GLU A 105 -2.35 -11.45 -0.23
C GLU A 105 -2.24 -12.86 0.34
N GLY A 106 -2.83 -13.82 -0.35
CA GLY A 106 -2.86 -15.22 0.10
C GLY A 106 -3.92 -15.56 1.15
N LYS A 107 -4.78 -14.62 1.58
CA LYS A 107 -5.97 -14.93 2.36
C LYS A 107 -6.91 -15.84 1.54
N ALA A 108 -7.77 -16.57 2.25
CA ALA A 108 -8.70 -17.51 1.62
C ALA A 108 -9.47 -16.86 0.46
N THR A 109 -9.64 -17.60 -0.64
CA THR A 109 -10.40 -17.12 -1.80
C THR A 109 -11.77 -16.60 -1.38
N GLY A 110 -12.10 -15.36 -1.76
CA GLY A 110 -13.35 -14.69 -1.41
C GLY A 110 -13.31 -13.86 -0.12
N THR A 111 -12.19 -13.84 0.62
CA THR A 111 -12.01 -12.92 1.74
C THR A 111 -11.84 -11.49 1.19
N LYS A 112 -12.70 -10.57 1.65
CA LYS A 112 -12.74 -9.17 1.21
C LYS A 112 -12.35 -8.24 2.36
N LEU A 113 -11.71 -7.12 2.04
CA LEU A 113 -11.33 -6.06 2.97
C LEU A 113 -12.56 -5.30 3.45
N LYS A 114 -12.74 -5.22 4.75
CA LYS A 114 -13.83 -4.45 5.38
C LYS A 114 -13.42 -3.01 5.62
N LEU A 115 -14.40 -2.12 5.72
CA LEU A 115 -14.21 -0.75 6.16
C LEU A 115 -13.36 -0.70 7.45
N GLY A 116 -12.38 0.20 7.49
CA GLY A 116 -11.48 0.36 8.63
C GLY A 116 -10.41 -0.71 8.80
N THR A 117 -10.33 -1.71 7.91
CA THR A 117 -9.24 -2.70 7.92
C THR A 117 -7.91 -2.00 7.61
N LYS A 118 -6.90 -2.26 8.43
CA LYS A 118 -5.53 -1.83 8.16
C LYS A 118 -4.83 -2.86 7.27
N ILE A 119 -4.22 -2.39 6.19
CA ILE A 119 -3.39 -3.18 5.27
C ILE A 119 -1.95 -2.74 5.46
N THR A 120 -1.03 -3.70 5.52
CA THR A 120 0.41 -3.46 5.51
C THR A 120 0.98 -3.93 4.17
N TYR A 121 1.56 -2.99 3.41
CA TYR A 121 2.29 -3.30 2.18
C TYR A 121 3.77 -3.44 2.48
N THR A 122 4.38 -4.51 1.98
CA THR A 122 5.82 -4.73 2.01
C THR A 122 6.38 -4.49 0.62
N ILE A 123 7.31 -3.55 0.52
CA ILE A 123 8.03 -3.23 -0.71
C ILE A 123 9.45 -3.74 -0.58
N THR A 124 9.92 -4.49 -1.58
CA THR A 124 11.28 -4.99 -1.64
C THR A 124 11.92 -4.54 -2.94
N VAL A 125 13.12 -3.99 -2.85
CA VAL A 125 13.93 -3.56 -3.98
C VAL A 125 15.24 -4.34 -4.00
N LYS A 126 15.65 -4.81 -5.19
CA LYS A 126 16.88 -5.54 -5.40
C LYS A 126 17.65 -4.98 -6.60
N ASN A 127 18.92 -4.70 -6.41
CA ASN A 127 19.83 -4.45 -7.51
C ASN A 127 20.15 -5.78 -8.22
N ALA A 128 19.50 -6.03 -9.34
CA ALA A 128 19.75 -7.21 -10.19
C ALA A 128 20.69 -6.89 -11.38
N GLY A 129 21.29 -5.70 -11.35
CA GLY A 129 22.32 -5.29 -12.30
C GLY A 129 23.72 -5.72 -11.88
N ASN A 130 24.73 -5.18 -12.56
CA ASN A 130 26.14 -5.51 -12.34
C ASN A 130 26.99 -4.30 -11.92
N VAL A 131 26.35 -3.16 -11.60
CA VAL A 131 26.95 -1.97 -11.02
C VAL A 131 26.13 -1.48 -9.84
N PRO A 132 26.73 -0.82 -8.81
CA PRO A 132 25.98 -0.28 -7.69
C PRO A 132 25.09 0.90 -8.13
N TYR A 133 23.96 1.09 -7.44
CA TYR A 133 23.05 2.22 -7.65
C TYR A 133 23.12 3.20 -6.49
N THR A 134 22.93 4.47 -6.79
CA THR A 134 22.91 5.55 -5.79
C THR A 134 21.54 6.22 -5.75
N ASN A 135 21.19 6.75 -4.55
CA ASN A 135 19.98 7.54 -4.32
C ASN A 135 18.69 6.87 -4.81
N VAL A 136 18.48 5.60 -4.44
CA VAL A 136 17.25 4.89 -4.81
C VAL A 136 16.07 5.49 -4.06
N ASN A 137 15.16 6.14 -4.79
CA ASN A 137 13.97 6.81 -4.31
C ASN A 137 12.72 6.04 -4.71
N PHE A 138 11.63 6.22 -3.94
CA PHE A 138 10.37 5.55 -4.18
C PHE A 138 9.22 6.54 -4.22
N THR A 139 8.25 6.26 -5.09
CA THR A 139 6.92 6.87 -5.07
C THR A 139 5.90 5.76 -4.89
N ASP A 140 5.08 5.86 -3.84
CA ASP A 140 4.03 4.89 -3.52
C ASP A 140 2.67 5.58 -3.62
N LEU A 141 1.83 5.17 -4.56
CA LEU A 141 0.56 5.79 -4.88
C LEU A 141 -0.57 4.76 -4.88
N LEU A 142 -1.57 5.03 -4.07
CA LEU A 142 -2.85 4.37 -4.21
C LEU A 142 -3.55 4.83 -5.48
N GLN A 143 -4.14 3.90 -6.21
CA GLN A 143 -4.86 4.19 -7.45
C GLN A 143 -5.93 5.25 -7.19
N ASN A 144 -5.84 6.36 -7.92
CA ASN A 144 -6.66 7.58 -7.90
C ASN A 144 -6.16 8.76 -7.05
N GLY A 145 -4.97 8.71 -6.46
CA GLY A 145 -4.32 9.90 -5.89
C GLY A 145 -5.02 10.57 -4.69
N THR A 146 -6.04 9.93 -4.11
CA THR A 146 -6.87 10.53 -3.05
C THR A 146 -6.50 10.08 -1.64
N ALA A 147 -5.67 9.06 -1.50
CA ALA A 147 -5.22 8.57 -0.20
C ALA A 147 -3.71 8.37 -0.21
N THR A 148 -3.06 8.79 0.85
CA THR A 148 -1.63 8.56 1.08
C THR A 148 -1.46 7.36 1.99
N VAL A 149 -0.51 6.49 1.65
CA VAL A 149 -0.03 5.47 2.59
C VAL A 149 0.63 6.14 3.80
N THR A 150 0.44 5.56 4.98
CA THR A 150 1.14 5.99 6.19
C THR A 150 2.42 5.15 6.36
N GLY A 151 3.50 5.79 6.76
CA GLY A 151 4.80 5.17 6.94
C GLY A 151 5.92 6.02 6.35
N LYS A 152 7.15 5.68 6.72
CA LYS A 152 8.32 6.39 6.20
C LYS A 152 8.79 5.69 4.92
N ILE A 153 8.62 6.35 3.78
CA ILE A 153 9.24 5.93 2.52
C ILE A 153 10.73 6.32 2.60
N PRO A 154 11.66 5.35 2.53
CA PRO A 154 13.08 5.64 2.62
C PRO A 154 13.65 6.17 1.29
N THR A 155 14.84 6.77 1.38
CA THR A 155 15.78 6.89 0.28
C THR A 155 16.99 6.05 0.61
N TYR A 156 17.41 5.15 -0.25
CA TYR A 156 18.63 4.37 -0.06
C TYR A 156 19.79 5.05 -0.76
N GLY A 157 20.79 5.51 0.02
CA GLY A 157 21.96 6.22 -0.51
C GLY A 157 22.79 5.34 -1.44
N THR A 158 22.93 4.05 -1.16
CA THR A 158 23.60 3.07 -2.01
C THR A 158 22.86 1.73 -1.95
N LEU A 159 22.77 1.08 -3.10
CA LEU A 159 22.28 -0.30 -3.25
C LEU A 159 23.35 -1.07 -4.05
N ALA A 160 24.15 -1.88 -3.35
CA ALA A 160 25.22 -2.66 -3.95
C ALA A 160 24.68 -3.73 -4.92
N VAL A 161 25.54 -4.26 -5.78
CA VAL A 161 25.19 -5.38 -6.68
C VAL A 161 24.65 -6.56 -5.87
N ASN A 162 23.52 -7.12 -6.28
CA ASN A 162 22.76 -8.17 -5.60
C ASN A 162 22.19 -7.81 -4.22
N GLU A 163 22.39 -6.59 -3.72
CA GLU A 163 21.80 -6.15 -2.46
C GLU A 163 20.29 -6.01 -2.59
N GLU A 164 19.59 -6.42 -1.51
CA GLU A 164 18.15 -6.33 -1.37
C GLU A 164 17.80 -5.56 -0.11
N LYS A 165 16.84 -4.65 -0.20
CA LYS A 165 16.30 -3.87 0.93
C LYS A 165 14.79 -3.86 0.89
N SER A 166 14.16 -3.81 2.07
CA SER A 166 12.70 -3.79 2.20
C SER A 166 12.26 -2.71 3.20
N PHE A 167 11.04 -2.22 2.99
CA PHE A 167 10.33 -1.35 3.93
C PHE A 167 8.84 -1.61 3.85
N THR A 168 8.09 -1.08 4.83
CA THR A 168 6.64 -1.23 4.90
C THR A 168 5.93 0.10 4.90
N VAL A 169 4.74 0.13 4.33
CA VAL A 169 3.78 1.23 4.42
C VAL A 169 2.40 0.68 4.78
N GLU A 170 1.55 1.51 5.40
CA GLU A 170 0.23 1.10 5.87
C GLU A 170 -0.87 1.93 5.21
N TYR A 171 -2.04 1.33 5.08
CA TYR A 171 -3.25 1.98 4.62
C TYR A 171 -4.47 1.49 5.39
N ILE A 172 -5.46 2.36 5.61
CA ILE A 172 -6.73 2.01 6.24
C ILE A 172 -7.83 2.11 5.20
N VAL A 173 -8.57 1.03 4.99
CA VAL A 173 -9.68 0.94 4.04
C VAL A 173 -10.76 1.95 4.36
N THR A 174 -11.14 2.75 3.38
CA THR A 174 -12.16 3.81 3.46
C THR A 174 -13.47 3.40 2.77
N GLU A 175 -14.54 4.17 2.98
CA GLU A 175 -15.80 3.99 2.24
C GLU A 175 -15.62 4.20 0.73
N ALA A 176 -14.74 5.14 0.33
CA ALA A 176 -14.42 5.37 -1.07
C ALA A 176 -13.80 4.15 -1.75
N ASP A 177 -13.07 3.32 -1.01
CA ASP A 177 -12.50 2.07 -1.53
C ASP A 177 -13.58 1.00 -1.72
N LEU A 178 -14.55 0.93 -0.81
CA LEU A 178 -15.69 0.01 -0.94
C LEU A 178 -16.50 0.31 -2.21
N LEU A 179 -16.69 1.59 -2.53
CA LEU A 179 -17.40 2.02 -3.74
C LEU A 179 -16.66 1.59 -5.02
N LYS A 180 -15.34 1.42 -4.96
CA LYS A 180 -14.49 0.98 -6.08
C LYS A 180 -14.30 -0.53 -6.17
N THR A 181 -14.73 -1.30 -5.16
CA THR A 181 -14.63 -2.75 -5.06
C THR A 181 -13.22 -3.34 -4.93
N ALA A 182 -12.19 -2.55 -5.06
CA ALA A 182 -10.78 -2.95 -4.89
C ALA A 182 -9.89 -1.74 -4.58
N ILE A 183 -8.75 -2.02 -3.96
CA ILE A 183 -7.66 -1.09 -3.71
C ILE A 183 -6.47 -1.57 -4.51
N THR A 184 -5.98 -0.74 -5.42
CA THR A 184 -4.72 -0.99 -6.15
C THR A 184 -3.67 -0.03 -5.62
N ASN A 185 -2.53 -0.57 -5.18
CA ASN A 185 -1.41 0.20 -4.70
C ASN A 185 -0.17 -0.07 -5.54
N LYS A 186 0.36 0.98 -6.19
CA LYS A 186 1.51 0.92 -7.07
C LYS A 186 2.69 1.65 -6.44
N VAL A 187 3.86 1.02 -6.49
CA VAL A 187 5.14 1.63 -6.15
C VAL A 187 6.01 1.73 -7.39
N THR A 188 6.71 2.85 -7.54
CA THR A 188 7.81 3.02 -8.50
C THR A 188 9.08 3.30 -7.73
N ALA A 189 10.20 2.77 -8.20
CA ALA A 189 11.53 3.02 -7.68
C ALA A 189 12.42 3.53 -8.82
N GLU A 190 13.27 4.50 -8.52
CA GLU A 190 14.23 5.08 -9.46
C GLU A 190 15.52 5.42 -8.71
N ALA A 191 16.67 5.14 -9.35
CA ALA A 191 17.99 5.54 -8.87
C ALA A 191 18.57 6.65 -9.73
N ASP A 192 19.70 7.22 -9.31
CA ASP A 192 20.42 8.20 -10.11
C ASP A 192 20.80 7.62 -11.49
N GLU A 193 20.86 8.49 -12.49
CA GLU A 193 21.36 8.16 -13.81
C GLU A 193 22.82 7.69 -13.71
N ILE A 194 23.13 6.58 -14.36
CA ILE A 194 24.46 6.00 -14.46
C ILE A 194 25.06 6.40 -15.80
N GLU A 195 26.21 7.06 -15.75
CA GLU A 195 27.02 7.33 -16.94
C GLU A 195 28.06 6.22 -17.13
N TYR A 196 28.24 5.76 -18.36
CA TYR A 196 29.19 4.71 -18.70
C TYR A 196 29.76 4.90 -20.09
N THR A 197 30.83 4.22 -20.37
CA THR A 197 31.45 4.14 -21.71
C THR A 197 31.16 2.78 -22.33
N TYR A 198 30.92 2.72 -23.62
CA TYR A 198 30.80 1.48 -24.38
C TYR A 198 31.48 1.60 -25.75
N TYR A 199 31.67 0.46 -26.42
CA TYR A 199 32.33 0.41 -27.71
C TYR A 199 31.35 -0.06 -28.81
N GLU A 200 31.35 0.67 -29.91
CA GLU A 200 30.73 0.28 -31.16
C GLU A 200 31.85 0.02 -32.20
N GLY A 201 32.19 -1.26 -32.37
CA GLY A 201 33.44 -1.63 -33.06
C GLY A 201 34.67 -1.14 -32.29
N GLU A 202 35.48 -0.30 -32.90
CA GLU A 202 36.66 0.32 -32.28
C GLU A 202 36.37 1.72 -31.71
N THR A 203 35.15 2.22 -31.88
CA THR A 203 34.79 3.58 -31.44
C THR A 203 34.23 3.58 -30.03
N GLU A 204 34.87 4.35 -29.17
CA GLU A 204 34.41 4.61 -27.79
C GLU A 204 33.25 5.61 -27.81
N LYS A 205 32.17 5.35 -27.08
CA LYS A 205 30.98 6.17 -26.98
C LYS A 205 30.51 6.31 -25.54
N PRO A 206 29.97 7.48 -25.14
CA PRO A 206 29.31 7.65 -23.88
C PRO A 206 27.91 7.02 -23.91
N GLY A 207 27.52 6.41 -22.83
CA GLY A 207 26.17 5.88 -22.58
C GLY A 207 25.61 6.37 -21.27
N LYS A 208 24.29 6.33 -21.14
CA LYS A 208 23.55 6.67 -19.93
C LYS A 208 22.41 5.69 -19.71
N ALA A 209 22.13 5.37 -18.45
CA ALA A 209 21.00 4.54 -18.08
C ALA A 209 20.48 4.90 -16.69
N THR A 210 19.16 4.93 -16.52
CA THR A 210 18.50 5.16 -15.24
C THR A 210 17.89 3.87 -14.74
N PRO A 211 18.42 3.29 -13.64
CA PRO A 211 17.80 2.11 -13.04
C PRO A 211 16.43 2.46 -12.49
N ASN A 212 15.40 1.76 -12.95
CA ASN A 212 14.04 1.94 -12.47
C ASN A 212 13.31 0.60 -12.40
N GLY A 213 12.22 0.60 -11.65
CA GLY A 213 11.36 -0.57 -11.51
C GLY A 213 10.03 -0.19 -10.88
N GLU A 214 9.02 -1.03 -11.06
CA GLU A 214 7.70 -0.83 -10.49
C GLU A 214 7.07 -2.14 -10.05
N ALA A 215 6.15 -2.04 -9.10
CA ALA A 215 5.33 -3.16 -8.67
C ALA A 215 3.95 -2.67 -8.22
N GLU A 216 2.95 -3.53 -8.34
CA GLU A 216 1.57 -3.23 -8.01
C GLU A 216 0.93 -4.43 -7.31
N VAL A 217 0.04 -4.16 -6.34
CA VAL A 217 -0.81 -5.16 -5.71
C VAL A 217 -2.24 -4.65 -5.66
N THR A 218 -3.20 -5.56 -5.89
CA THR A 218 -4.63 -5.25 -5.85
C THR A 218 -5.35 -6.17 -4.86
N ASP A 219 -6.00 -5.55 -3.87
CA ASP A 219 -6.77 -6.21 -2.83
C ASP A 219 -8.26 -5.89 -2.98
N ARG A 220 -9.13 -6.91 -2.96
CA ARG A 220 -10.58 -6.73 -3.09
C ARG A 220 -11.21 -6.26 -1.80
N THR A 221 -12.12 -5.28 -1.89
CA THR A 221 -12.91 -4.78 -0.76
C THR A 221 -14.27 -5.46 -0.67
N ASP A 222 -14.90 -5.36 0.52
CA ASP A 222 -16.31 -5.71 0.69
C ASP A 222 -17.18 -4.89 -0.26
N ASP A 223 -18.36 -5.44 -0.57
CA ASP A 223 -19.34 -4.73 -1.39
C ASP A 223 -19.89 -3.53 -0.61
N ALA A 224 -19.98 -2.40 -1.23
CA ALA A 224 -20.57 -1.19 -0.67
C ALA A 224 -22.06 -1.42 -0.39
N LYS A 225 -22.48 -1.23 0.87
CA LYS A 225 -23.84 -1.46 1.33
C LYS A 225 -24.36 -0.24 2.10
N ALA A 226 -25.34 0.45 1.54
CA ALA A 226 -26.18 1.40 2.26
C ALA A 226 -27.38 0.64 2.83
N SER A 227 -27.58 0.67 4.14
CA SER A 227 -28.66 -0.09 4.79
C SER A 227 -29.00 0.50 6.14
N THR A 228 -30.28 0.49 6.48
CA THR A 228 -30.75 0.79 7.83
C THR A 228 -31.61 -0.34 8.37
N ILE A 229 -31.49 -0.55 9.66
CA ILE A 229 -32.47 -1.34 10.43
C ILE A 229 -33.16 -0.39 11.40
N SER A 230 -34.51 -0.46 11.46
CA SER A 230 -35.27 0.39 12.34
C SER A 230 -36.31 -0.42 13.15
N THR A 231 -36.55 0.00 14.37
CA THR A 231 -37.59 -0.56 15.24
C THR A 231 -38.35 0.60 15.87
N LYS A 232 -39.64 0.37 16.11
CA LYS A 232 -40.50 1.28 16.89
C LYS A 232 -40.99 0.53 18.11
N THR A 233 -40.94 1.17 19.26
CA THR A 233 -41.30 0.55 20.53
C THR A 233 -42.10 1.54 21.35
N THR A 234 -43.18 1.08 21.96
CA THR A 234 -43.97 1.83 22.96
C THR A 234 -43.21 1.82 24.29
N THR A 235 -42.94 3.00 24.84
CA THR A 235 -42.14 3.15 26.08
C THR A 235 -43.02 3.52 27.30
N SER A 236 -44.22 4.10 27.09
CA SER A 236 -45.21 4.33 28.15
C SER A 236 -45.97 3.04 28.50
N LYS A 237 -46.69 3.09 29.61
CA LYS A 237 -47.64 2.04 30.01
C LYS A 237 -48.99 2.69 30.28
N PRO A 238 -50.12 2.05 29.91
CA PRO A 238 -51.41 2.54 30.23
C PRO A 238 -51.64 2.57 31.76
N LYS A 239 -52.40 3.54 32.22
CA LYS A 239 -52.73 3.72 33.65
C LYS A 239 -53.64 2.62 34.19
N ASN A 240 -54.31 1.89 33.32
CA ASN A 240 -55.15 0.77 33.69
C ASN A 240 -54.84 -0.50 32.87
N GLU A 241 -55.24 -1.67 33.36
CA GLU A 241 -54.91 -2.96 32.73
C GLU A 241 -55.65 -3.23 31.43
N LYS A 242 -56.60 -2.38 31.02
CA LYS A 242 -57.44 -2.58 29.84
C LYS A 242 -56.90 -1.90 28.58
N GLY A 243 -55.92 -1.02 28.75
CA GLY A 243 -55.33 -0.23 27.69
C GLY A 243 -55.33 1.26 28.00
N TYR A 244 -54.89 2.07 27.04
CA TYR A 244 -54.78 3.50 27.18
C TYR A 244 -56.15 4.19 27.15
N ALA A 245 -56.38 5.11 28.09
CA ALA A 245 -57.62 5.86 28.19
C ALA A 245 -57.62 7.11 27.25
N LEU A 246 -58.81 7.65 26.98
CA LEU A 246 -58.96 8.90 26.26
C LEU A 246 -58.14 10.02 26.89
N GLY A 247 -57.36 10.75 26.10
CA GLY A 247 -56.47 11.83 26.52
C GLY A 247 -55.18 11.39 27.20
N GLU A 248 -54.92 10.09 27.31
CA GLU A 248 -53.67 9.56 27.84
C GLU A 248 -52.58 9.69 26.75
N THR A 249 -51.34 10.02 27.16
CA THR A 249 -50.22 10.13 26.23
C THR A 249 -49.49 8.79 26.09
N ILE A 250 -49.34 8.33 24.87
CA ILE A 250 -48.48 7.21 24.48
C ILE A 250 -47.12 7.79 24.05
N THR A 251 -46.02 7.25 24.60
CA THR A 251 -44.66 7.60 24.17
C THR A 251 -44.03 6.46 23.41
N TYR A 252 -43.30 6.80 22.33
CA TYR A 252 -42.62 5.85 21.49
C TYR A 252 -41.15 6.23 21.32
N GLU A 253 -40.32 5.22 21.13
CA GLU A 253 -38.95 5.33 20.62
C GLU A 253 -38.86 4.66 19.27
N ILE A 254 -38.33 5.42 18.26
CA ILE A 254 -37.95 4.89 16.95
C ILE A 254 -36.44 4.81 16.93
N LYS A 255 -35.92 3.60 17.00
CA LYS A 255 -34.47 3.33 16.91
C LYS A 255 -34.08 3.12 15.46
N VAL A 256 -33.14 3.95 14.94
CA VAL A 256 -32.58 3.85 13.60
C VAL A 256 -31.10 3.55 13.70
N THR A 257 -30.68 2.43 13.11
CA THR A 257 -29.28 2.00 13.09
C THR A 257 -28.82 1.84 11.65
N ASN A 258 -27.66 2.40 11.32
CA ASN A 258 -26.99 2.11 10.06
C ASN A 258 -26.31 0.73 10.20
N ASP A 259 -26.86 -0.31 9.59
CA ASP A 259 -26.31 -1.68 9.55
C ASP A 259 -25.55 -1.97 8.25
N GLY A 260 -25.31 -0.93 7.45
CA GLY A 260 -24.45 -0.94 6.27
C GLY A 260 -22.99 -0.64 6.59
N ASN A 261 -22.22 -0.41 5.54
CA ASN A 261 -20.80 -0.03 5.61
C ASN A 261 -20.50 1.30 4.90
N LEU A 262 -21.53 2.05 4.55
CA LEU A 262 -21.47 3.40 3.99
C LEU A 262 -22.14 4.39 4.94
N THR A 263 -21.60 5.60 5.07
CA THR A 263 -22.23 6.70 5.81
C THR A 263 -23.48 7.18 5.06
N LEU A 264 -24.60 7.25 5.77
CA LEU A 264 -25.86 7.78 5.27
C LEU A 264 -25.99 9.26 5.63
N THR A 265 -26.60 10.02 4.76
CA THR A 265 -26.87 11.46 4.97
C THR A 265 -28.35 11.76 4.86
N GLY A 266 -28.81 12.81 5.57
CA GLY A 266 -30.17 13.31 5.48
C GLY A 266 -31.21 12.19 5.79
N VAL A 267 -30.94 11.36 6.80
CA VAL A 267 -31.89 10.30 7.18
C VAL A 267 -33.12 10.92 7.83
N GLU A 268 -34.25 10.78 7.15
CA GLU A 268 -35.56 11.31 7.62
C GLU A 268 -36.34 10.20 8.34
N VAL A 269 -36.89 10.53 9.51
CA VAL A 269 -37.87 9.71 10.22
C VAL A 269 -39.18 10.50 10.27
N VAL A 270 -40.22 9.92 9.69
CA VAL A 270 -41.57 10.49 9.67
C VAL A 270 -42.49 9.58 10.45
N ASP A 271 -43.19 10.10 11.44
CA ASP A 271 -44.28 9.38 12.08
C ASP A 271 -45.58 9.59 11.27
N ASN A 272 -46.19 8.50 10.82
CA ASN A 272 -47.34 8.55 9.93
C ASN A 272 -48.70 8.64 10.67
N LEU A 273 -48.70 8.54 12.02
CA LEU A 273 -49.90 8.70 12.82
C LEU A 273 -50.28 10.19 12.89
N GLU A 274 -51.46 10.55 12.42
CA GLU A 274 -51.95 11.92 12.48
C GLU A 274 -52.05 12.37 13.96
N GLY A 275 -51.48 13.52 14.30
CA GLY A 275 -51.41 14.04 15.65
C GLY A 275 -50.24 13.52 16.49
N ALA A 276 -49.42 12.62 15.97
CA ALA A 276 -48.15 12.27 16.62
C ALA A 276 -47.14 13.40 16.49
N GLU A 277 -46.41 13.67 17.57
CA GLU A 277 -45.37 14.75 17.63
C GLU A 277 -44.01 14.12 17.88
N ILE A 278 -43.08 14.38 16.96
CA ILE A 278 -41.67 14.09 17.16
C ILE A 278 -41.06 15.13 18.09
N LYS A 279 -40.48 14.68 19.19
CA LYS A 279 -39.87 15.56 20.20
C LYS A 279 -38.39 15.82 19.88
N ALA A 280 -37.87 16.94 20.36
CA ALA A 280 -36.46 17.23 20.29
C ALA A 280 -35.64 16.15 21.04
N GLY A 281 -34.49 15.76 20.48
CA GLY A 281 -33.64 14.73 21.04
C GLY A 281 -32.19 14.88 20.62
N SER A 282 -31.38 13.87 20.91
CA SER A 282 -29.96 13.87 20.58
C SER A 282 -29.70 13.16 19.23
N GLY A 283 -28.89 13.78 18.37
CA GLY A 283 -28.43 13.18 17.10
C GLY A 283 -29.38 13.43 15.93
N TYR A 284 -30.42 14.24 16.08
CA TYR A 284 -31.31 14.67 15.01
C TYR A 284 -31.92 16.05 15.28
N ASP A 285 -32.33 16.73 14.24
CA ASP A 285 -33.11 17.96 14.28
C ASP A 285 -34.56 17.66 13.93
N VAL A 286 -35.50 18.42 14.54
CA VAL A 286 -36.92 18.35 14.16
C VAL A 286 -37.22 19.46 13.15
N VAL A 287 -37.50 19.07 11.91
CA VAL A 287 -37.77 19.98 10.80
C VAL A 287 -39.12 19.64 10.16
N ASN A 288 -40.07 20.58 10.19
CA ASN A 288 -41.42 20.38 9.62
C ASN A 288 -42.11 19.09 10.10
N GLY A 289 -41.99 18.76 11.39
CA GLY A 289 -42.62 17.58 11.98
C GLY A 289 -41.91 16.25 11.69
N LYS A 290 -40.72 16.29 11.09
CA LYS A 290 -39.86 15.11 10.83
C LYS A 290 -38.60 15.19 11.66
N ALA A 291 -38.05 14.05 12.07
CA ALA A 291 -36.67 14.00 12.56
C ALA A 291 -35.70 13.85 11.37
N VAL A 292 -34.69 14.70 11.32
CA VAL A 292 -33.65 14.69 10.30
C VAL A 292 -32.29 14.42 10.97
N ILE A 293 -31.70 13.28 10.63
CA ILE A 293 -30.34 12.89 11.06
C ILE A 293 -29.39 13.33 9.94
N ALA A 294 -28.56 14.35 10.18
CA ALA A 294 -27.68 14.90 9.13
C ALA A 294 -26.69 13.86 8.61
N GLU A 295 -26.10 13.06 9.51
CA GLU A 295 -25.13 12.03 9.18
C GLU A 295 -25.34 10.82 10.12
N LEU A 296 -25.38 9.60 9.54
CA LEU A 296 -25.49 8.35 10.28
C LEU A 296 -24.40 7.39 9.79
N LYS A 297 -23.30 7.29 10.56
CA LYS A 297 -22.13 6.46 10.22
C LYS A 297 -22.43 4.97 10.36
N PRO A 298 -21.67 4.09 9.67
CA PRO A 298 -21.75 2.64 9.87
C PRO A 298 -21.72 2.24 11.35
N GLY A 299 -22.69 1.44 11.77
CA GLY A 299 -22.87 0.98 13.16
C GLY A 299 -23.47 2.02 14.13
N GLN A 300 -23.66 3.27 13.71
CA GLN A 300 -24.26 4.31 14.55
C GLN A 300 -25.77 4.09 14.71
N THR A 301 -26.27 4.43 15.89
CA THR A 301 -27.69 4.38 16.24
C THR A 301 -28.17 5.75 16.73
N VAL A 302 -29.35 6.17 16.26
CA VAL A 302 -30.09 7.34 16.76
C VAL A 302 -31.46 6.88 17.24
N ILE A 303 -31.94 7.45 18.36
CA ILE A 303 -33.27 7.18 18.94
C ILE A 303 -34.09 8.45 18.78
N VAL A 304 -35.20 8.36 18.06
CA VAL A 304 -36.18 9.43 17.87
C VAL A 304 -37.35 9.20 18.80
N ASN A 305 -37.67 10.23 19.62
CA ASN A 305 -38.78 10.19 20.58
C ASN A 305 -40.04 10.78 19.94
N VAL A 306 -41.17 10.11 20.19
CA VAL A 306 -42.47 10.51 19.67
C VAL A 306 -43.52 10.44 20.79
N GLU A 307 -44.42 11.41 20.83
CA GLU A 307 -45.57 11.43 21.70
C GLU A 307 -46.85 11.48 20.90
N TYR A 308 -47.86 10.79 21.39
CA TYR A 308 -49.23 10.78 20.83
C TYR A 308 -50.26 10.83 21.92
N VAL A 309 -51.31 11.64 21.77
CA VAL A 309 -52.42 11.72 22.70
C VAL A 309 -53.61 10.91 22.18
N VAL A 310 -54.05 9.93 22.94
CA VAL A 310 -55.17 9.04 22.57
C VAL A 310 -56.46 9.82 22.35
N THR A 311 -57.07 9.62 21.18
CA THR A 311 -58.30 10.29 20.75
C THR A 311 -59.53 9.43 20.97
N GLU A 312 -60.72 10.02 20.78
CA GLU A 312 -61.97 9.31 20.82
C GLU A 312 -62.07 8.28 19.68
N ALA A 313 -61.48 8.59 18.52
CA ALA A 313 -61.44 7.65 17.39
C ALA A 313 -60.63 6.38 17.74
N ASP A 314 -59.54 6.49 18.49
CA ASP A 314 -58.76 5.34 18.94
C ASP A 314 -59.52 4.46 19.92
N ILE A 315 -60.25 5.11 20.86
CA ILE A 315 -61.10 4.37 21.78
C ILE A 315 -62.18 3.57 21.03
N LEU A 316 -62.78 4.14 19.98
CA LEU A 316 -63.74 3.45 19.14
C LEU A 316 -63.11 2.35 18.29
N ALA A 317 -61.86 2.53 17.84
CA ALA A 317 -61.11 1.53 17.09
C ALA A 317 -60.60 0.38 17.99
N GLY A 318 -60.42 0.62 19.29
CA GLY A 318 -59.94 -0.36 20.26
C GLY A 318 -58.42 -0.50 20.33
N SER A 319 -57.66 0.20 19.48
CA SER A 319 -56.20 0.26 19.52
C SER A 319 -55.67 1.48 18.74
N VAL A 320 -54.45 1.91 19.08
CA VAL A 320 -53.66 2.86 18.33
C VAL A 320 -52.63 2.11 17.48
N LYS A 321 -52.72 2.21 16.15
CA LYS A 321 -51.74 1.67 15.23
C LYS A 321 -50.83 2.81 14.80
N ASN A 322 -49.55 2.70 15.12
CA ASN A 322 -48.56 3.74 14.82
C ASN A 322 -47.42 3.16 14.00
N VAL A 323 -47.26 3.67 12.76
CA VAL A 323 -46.17 3.30 11.82
C VAL A 323 -45.35 4.54 11.52
N ALA A 324 -44.06 4.38 11.53
CA ALA A 324 -43.12 5.42 11.06
C ALA A 324 -42.46 4.99 9.75
N THR A 325 -42.02 5.94 8.95
CA THR A 325 -41.21 5.69 7.74
C THR A 325 -39.83 6.28 7.92
N VAL A 326 -38.78 5.47 7.64
CA VAL A 326 -37.39 5.85 7.70
C VAL A 326 -36.80 5.79 6.29
N LYS A 327 -36.21 6.89 5.82
CA LYS A 327 -35.54 7.03 4.53
C LYS A 327 -34.21 7.74 4.71
N GLY A 328 -33.22 7.47 3.86
CA GLY A 328 -31.92 8.13 3.89
C GLY A 328 -31.25 8.10 2.53
N ASN A 329 -30.16 8.85 2.38
CA ASN A 329 -29.38 8.88 1.16
C ASN A 329 -28.00 8.27 1.43
N GLY A 330 -27.55 7.39 0.56
CA GLY A 330 -26.20 6.86 0.53
C GLY A 330 -25.32 7.58 -0.50
N PRO A 331 -24.00 7.39 -0.49
CA PRO A 331 -23.12 7.92 -1.52
C PRO A 331 -23.35 7.18 -2.85
N ASP A 332 -23.07 7.88 -3.99
CA ASP A 332 -23.14 7.35 -5.36
C ASP A 332 -24.49 6.66 -5.67
N ASP A 333 -25.60 7.31 -5.29
CA ASP A 333 -26.98 6.83 -5.51
C ASP A 333 -27.25 5.44 -4.90
N LYS A 334 -26.47 5.04 -3.89
CA LYS A 334 -26.69 3.82 -3.11
C LYS A 334 -27.56 4.12 -1.89
N ASP A 335 -28.84 4.37 -2.12
CA ASP A 335 -29.79 4.65 -1.07
C ASP A 335 -30.23 3.37 -0.34
N PRO A 336 -30.41 3.41 0.99
CA PRO A 336 -31.00 2.29 1.71
C PRO A 336 -32.48 2.14 1.36
N ASP A 337 -32.97 0.90 1.34
CA ASP A 337 -34.39 0.63 1.23
C ASP A 337 -35.15 1.30 2.40
N PRO A 338 -36.30 1.98 2.14
CA PRO A 338 -37.14 2.52 3.17
C PRO A 338 -37.60 1.45 4.18
N LYS A 339 -37.75 1.85 5.43
CA LYS A 339 -38.20 0.98 6.53
C LYS A 339 -39.43 1.57 7.20
N ASP A 340 -40.40 0.72 7.51
CA ASP A 340 -41.67 1.10 8.11
C ASP A 340 -41.90 0.37 9.47
N PRO A 341 -41.15 0.72 10.53
CA PRO A 341 -41.38 0.15 11.85
C PRO A 341 -42.70 0.62 12.46
N GLY A 342 -43.42 -0.28 13.13
CA GLY A 342 -44.72 0.03 13.73
C GLY A 342 -45.01 -0.68 15.04
N THR A 343 -46.05 -0.16 15.74
CA THR A 343 -46.60 -0.71 16.97
C THR A 343 -48.14 -0.73 16.90
N GLU A 344 -48.75 -1.57 17.70
CA GLU A 344 -50.20 -1.55 17.95
C GLU A 344 -50.43 -1.60 19.46
N ASP A 345 -51.06 -0.56 20.02
CA ASP A 345 -51.25 -0.36 21.44
C ASP A 345 -52.74 -0.41 21.77
N PRO A 346 -53.22 -1.28 22.69
CA PRO A 346 -54.61 -1.42 23.03
C PRO A 346 -55.14 -0.17 23.77
N THR A 347 -56.40 0.21 23.49
CA THR A 347 -57.11 1.26 24.20
C THR A 347 -58.20 0.70 25.09
N ASP A 348 -58.68 1.56 26.01
CA ASP A 348 -59.85 1.23 26.85
C ASP A 348 -61.09 1.05 25.96
N LYS A 349 -62.09 0.30 26.48
CA LYS A 349 -63.35 0.10 25.76
C LYS A 349 -64.26 1.35 25.86
N PRO A 350 -64.95 1.72 24.79
CA PRO A 350 -65.89 2.83 24.82
C PRO A 350 -66.98 2.57 25.89
N LYS A 351 -67.27 3.58 26.71
CA LYS A 351 -68.36 3.57 27.68
C LYS A 351 -69.35 4.66 27.32
N ALA A 352 -70.57 4.28 26.96
CA ALA A 352 -71.68 5.20 26.91
C ALA A 352 -72.36 5.26 28.27
N THR A 353 -72.50 6.41 28.90
CA THR A 353 -73.20 6.61 30.15
C THR A 353 -74.31 7.62 29.90
N LEU A 354 -75.57 7.19 30.20
CA LEU A 354 -76.73 8.06 30.20
C LEU A 354 -77.11 8.36 31.66
N ASP A 355 -77.14 9.67 32.01
CA ASP A 355 -77.67 10.11 33.28
C ASP A 355 -79.04 10.71 33.02
N ILE A 356 -80.07 10.17 33.66
CA ILE A 356 -81.48 10.55 33.52
C ILE A 356 -81.92 11.20 34.80
N ALA A 357 -82.06 12.53 34.87
CA ALA A 357 -82.68 13.25 35.92
C ALA A 357 -84.15 13.51 35.55
N LYS A 358 -85.09 13.08 36.46
CA LYS A 358 -86.54 13.44 36.36
C LYS A 358 -86.79 14.62 37.27
N SER A 359 -87.18 15.76 36.69
CA SER A 359 -87.66 16.97 37.39
C SER A 359 -89.10 16.87 37.71
#